data_b261255ee3cf975364188db02e10ce03
#
_entry.id   b261255ee3cf975364188db02e10ce03
#
_cell.length_a   1.000
_cell.length_b   1.000
_cell.length_c   1.000
_cell.angle_alpha   90.00
_cell.angle_beta   90.00
_cell.angle_gamma   90.00
#
_symmetry.space_group_name_H-M   'P 1'
#
loop_
_entity.id
_entity.type
_entity.pdbx_description
1 polymer ?
#
loop_
_entity_poly.entity_id
_entity_poly.type
_entity_poly.pdbx_seq_one_letter_code
_entity_poly.pdbx_strand_id
1 'polypeptide(L)'
;AQFESCINSIYAAGGGDEPEDGLEALAYAIRSDWTKEGTKKRNIIVVWTDASTHPIGYAKNEPKYPKGMPADFNELTRWWGDCQMEPYIKNAAKRLVLFAPKVPYWEQISSTWNNVIHYPSTAGKGLEEFTYKEIVDAICNSI
;
A
#
# COMPACT_ATOMS: atom_id res chain seq x y z
N ALA A 1 9.42 -12.80 17.18
CA ALA A 1 9.73 -11.95 18.33
C ALA A 1 9.76 -10.44 17.99
N GLN A 2 10.69 -9.93 17.16
CA GLN A 2 10.77 -8.48 16.88
C GLN A 2 9.54 -7.96 16.11
N PHE A 3 9.11 -8.65 15.08
CA PHE A 3 7.93 -8.30 14.30
C PHE A 3 6.67 -8.28 15.18
N GLU A 4 6.45 -9.33 15.93
CA GLU A 4 5.32 -9.46 16.86
C GLU A 4 5.35 -8.36 17.93
N SER A 5 6.51 -8.08 18.51
CA SER A 5 6.67 -6.98 19.47
C SER A 5 6.37 -5.62 18.84
N CYS A 6 6.79 -5.39 17.59
CA CYS A 6 6.48 -4.18 16.85
C CYS A 6 4.98 -4.04 16.62
N ILE A 7 4.33 -5.08 16.11
CA ILE A 7 2.87 -5.06 15.87
C ILE A 7 2.10 -4.81 17.16
N ASN A 8 2.47 -5.49 18.26
CA ASN A 8 1.81 -5.32 19.56
C ASN A 8 2.05 -3.94 20.19
N SER A 9 3.05 -3.18 19.72
CA SER A 9 3.30 -1.81 20.18
C SER A 9 2.53 -0.74 19.39
N ILE A 10 1.92 -1.12 18.27
CA ILE A 10 1.10 -0.22 17.47
C ILE A 10 -0.28 -0.11 18.10
N TYR A 11 -0.73 1.09 18.33
CA TYR A 11 -2.09 1.36 18.74
C TYR A 11 -2.69 2.44 17.85
N ALA A 12 -3.97 2.31 17.55
CA ALA A 12 -4.70 3.28 16.76
C ALA A 12 -4.80 4.61 17.54
N ALA A 13 -4.40 5.69 16.90
CA ALA A 13 -4.52 7.03 17.45
C ALA A 13 -4.91 8.00 16.33
N GLY A 14 -5.98 8.74 16.53
CA GLY A 14 -6.54 9.60 15.50
C GLY A 14 -7.80 8.99 14.90
N GLY A 15 -8.17 9.48 13.76
CA GLY A 15 -9.46 9.19 13.14
C GLY A 15 -10.46 10.31 13.39
N GLY A 16 -11.46 10.42 12.58
CA GLY A 16 -12.49 11.47 12.69
C GLY A 16 -13.35 11.58 11.45
N ASP A 17 -12.84 11.09 10.36
CA ASP A 17 -13.55 11.02 9.08
C ASP A 17 -13.16 9.72 8.34
N GLU A 18 -14.00 9.31 7.45
CA GLU A 18 -13.73 8.39 6.36
C GLU A 18 -13.68 9.28 5.10
N PRO A 19 -12.66 9.34 4.34
CA PRO A 19 -11.57 8.41 4.05
C PRO A 19 -10.29 8.56 4.91
N GLU A 20 -9.33 7.63 4.72
CA GLU A 20 -8.04 7.57 5.41
C GLU A 20 -6.88 8.04 4.50
N ASP A 21 -5.68 8.23 5.08
CA ASP A 21 -4.46 8.65 4.34
C ASP A 21 -3.71 7.45 3.73
N GLY A 22 -4.45 6.54 3.10
CA GLY A 22 -3.91 5.29 2.56
C GLY A 22 -2.91 5.46 1.43
N LEU A 23 -3.03 6.50 0.62
CA LEU A 23 -2.08 6.77 -0.48
C LEU A 23 -0.73 7.26 0.04
N GLU A 24 -0.70 8.05 1.09
CA GLU A 24 0.53 8.47 1.76
C GLU A 24 1.25 7.28 2.40
N ALA A 25 0.50 6.39 3.05
CA ALA A 25 1.05 5.14 3.59
C ALA A 25 1.65 4.26 2.48
N LEU A 26 0.97 4.12 1.36
CA LEU A 26 1.47 3.39 0.18
C LEU A 26 2.72 4.07 -0.39
N ALA A 27 2.76 5.39 -0.48
CA ALA A 27 3.94 6.14 -0.93
C ALA A 27 5.14 5.90 -0.02
N TYR A 28 4.95 5.85 1.29
CA TYR A 28 6.00 5.47 2.24
C TYR A 28 6.53 4.07 1.99
N ALA A 29 5.64 3.10 1.79
CA ALA A 29 6.03 1.73 1.51
C ALA A 29 6.83 1.65 0.20
N ILE A 30 6.40 2.31 -0.86
CA ILE A 30 7.09 2.31 -2.17
C ILE A 30 8.51 2.86 -2.05
N ARG A 31 8.72 3.96 -1.32
CA ARG A 31 10.03 4.61 -1.17
C ARG A 31 10.91 4.04 -0.06
N SER A 32 10.47 2.99 0.62
CA SER A 32 11.26 2.33 1.66
C SER A 32 12.59 1.81 1.11
N ASP A 33 13.56 1.58 1.99
CA ASP A 33 14.87 1.03 1.61
C ASP A 33 14.76 -0.47 1.30
N TRP A 34 14.35 -0.76 0.07
CA TRP A 34 14.19 -2.11 -0.41
C TRP A 34 15.53 -2.77 -0.72
N THR A 35 15.69 -4.04 -0.33
CA THR A 35 16.89 -4.83 -0.63
C THR A 35 17.18 -4.85 -2.13
N LYS A 36 18.35 -4.36 -2.50
CA LYS A 36 18.83 -4.32 -3.90
C LYS A 36 19.66 -5.54 -4.27
N GLU A 37 20.13 -6.29 -3.29
CA GLU A 37 21.00 -7.45 -3.45
C GLU A 37 20.22 -8.76 -3.65
N GLY A 38 20.89 -9.75 -4.24
CA GLY A 38 20.33 -11.07 -4.50
C GLY A 38 19.72 -11.23 -5.90
N THR A 39 19.74 -12.48 -6.40
CA THR A 39 19.28 -12.82 -7.75
C THR A 39 17.81 -13.19 -7.82
N LYS A 40 17.24 -13.70 -6.72
CA LYS A 40 15.82 -14.06 -6.61
C LYS A 40 15.23 -13.34 -5.41
N LYS A 41 14.52 -12.24 -5.65
CA LYS A 41 13.84 -11.49 -4.60
C LYS A 41 12.45 -11.06 -5.05
N ARG A 42 11.57 -10.94 -4.08
CA ARG A 42 10.26 -10.32 -4.22
C ARG A 42 10.10 -9.28 -3.13
N ASN A 43 9.75 -8.08 -3.54
CA ASN A 43 9.41 -6.97 -2.66
C ASN A 43 7.90 -6.87 -2.66
N ILE A 44 7.28 -7.29 -1.59
CA ILE A 44 5.83 -7.39 -1.48
C ILE A 44 5.34 -6.29 -0.56
N ILE A 45 4.46 -5.44 -1.06
CA ILE A 45 3.69 -4.51 -0.26
C ILE A 45 2.31 -5.13 -0.08
N VAL A 46 1.85 -5.21 1.16
CA VAL A 46 0.50 -5.65 1.49
C VAL A 46 -0.24 -4.47 2.09
N VAL A 47 -1.33 -4.09 1.46
CA VAL A 47 -2.24 -3.05 1.97
C VAL A 47 -3.49 -3.71 2.47
N TRP A 48 -3.86 -3.39 3.72
CA TRP A 48 -5.11 -3.78 4.34
C TRP A 48 -5.87 -2.54 4.76
N THR A 49 -7.03 -2.35 4.19
CA THR A 49 -7.91 -1.26 4.56
C THR A 49 -9.37 -1.63 4.28
N ASP A 50 -10.26 -1.16 5.08
CA ASP A 50 -11.70 -1.24 4.86
C ASP A 50 -12.32 0.13 4.53
N ALA A 51 -11.47 1.14 4.36
CA ALA A 51 -11.86 2.50 4.08
C ALA A 51 -11.46 2.96 2.67
N SER A 52 -12.11 3.98 2.18
CA SER A 52 -11.64 4.77 1.04
C SER A 52 -10.38 5.55 1.44
N THR A 53 -9.74 6.21 0.47
CA THR A 53 -8.56 7.03 0.75
C THR A 53 -8.72 8.45 0.23
N HIS A 54 -8.19 9.41 0.97
CA HIS A 54 -8.04 10.78 0.49
C HIS A 54 -7.17 10.84 -0.77
N PRO A 55 -7.38 11.83 -1.63
CA PRO A 55 -6.40 12.12 -2.68
C PRO A 55 -5.05 12.47 -2.06
N ILE A 56 -3.96 12.04 -2.68
CA ILE A 56 -2.62 12.36 -2.20
C ILE A 56 -2.46 13.87 -2.03
N GLY A 57 -1.87 14.29 -0.93
CA GLY A 57 -1.68 15.70 -0.61
C GLY A 57 -2.92 16.39 -0.02
N TYR A 58 -3.97 15.66 0.33
CA TYR A 58 -5.15 16.23 0.99
C TYR A 58 -4.78 17.07 2.21
N ALA A 59 -3.99 16.51 3.10
CA ALA A 59 -3.54 17.14 4.34
C ALA A 59 -2.19 17.87 4.24
N LYS A 60 -1.72 18.22 3.03
CA LYS A 60 -0.35 18.77 2.80
C LYS A 60 -0.01 20.03 3.60
N ASN A 61 -1.00 20.76 4.05
CA ASN A 61 -0.81 21.98 4.86
C ASN A 61 -0.79 21.70 6.37
N GLU A 62 -1.05 20.47 6.78
CA GLU A 62 -1.01 20.09 8.19
C GLU A 62 0.44 19.97 8.69
N PRO A 63 0.73 20.41 9.93
CA PRO A 63 2.10 20.38 10.46
C PRO A 63 2.74 18.99 10.51
N LYS A 64 1.92 17.95 10.58
CA LYS A 64 2.35 16.53 10.64
C LYS A 64 2.39 15.85 9.27
N TYR A 65 2.03 16.54 8.18
CA TYR A 65 2.07 15.93 6.86
C TYR A 65 3.47 15.45 6.51
N PRO A 66 3.61 14.22 6.00
CA PRO A 66 4.92 13.64 5.76
C PRO A 66 5.67 14.36 4.64
N LYS A 67 6.97 14.58 4.85
CA LYS A 67 7.84 15.21 3.86
C LYS A 67 8.18 14.24 2.72
N GLY A 68 8.34 14.79 1.51
CA GLY A 68 8.77 14.03 0.35
C GLY A 68 7.71 13.05 -0.14
N MET A 69 6.43 13.40 0.00
CA MET A 69 5.32 12.70 -0.64
C MET A 69 5.23 13.10 -2.12
N PRO A 70 4.65 12.23 -2.97
CA PRO A 70 4.37 12.61 -4.36
C PRO A 70 3.39 13.77 -4.38
N ALA A 71 3.49 14.61 -5.41
CA ALA A 71 2.64 15.80 -5.53
C ALA A 71 1.17 15.45 -5.82
N ASP A 72 0.95 14.33 -6.51
CA ASP A 72 -0.36 13.84 -6.90
C ASP A 72 -0.36 12.33 -7.18
N PHE A 73 -1.53 11.79 -7.52
CA PHE A 73 -1.69 10.38 -7.84
C PHE A 73 -0.92 9.95 -9.10
N ASN A 74 -0.71 10.85 -10.06
CA ASN A 74 0.07 10.54 -11.25
C ASN A 74 1.56 10.37 -10.91
N GLU A 75 2.08 11.18 -10.00
CA GLU A 75 3.44 11.01 -9.52
C GLU A 75 3.58 9.73 -8.69
N LEU A 76 2.63 9.41 -7.83
CA LEU A 76 2.60 8.13 -7.10
C LEU A 76 2.58 6.95 -8.08
N THR A 77 1.80 7.04 -9.15
CA THR A 77 1.77 6.02 -10.22
C THR A 77 3.13 5.89 -10.89
N ARG A 78 3.84 7.00 -11.12
CA ARG A 78 5.21 6.96 -11.66
C ARG A 78 6.20 6.32 -10.69
N TRP A 79 6.04 6.53 -9.37
CA TRP A 79 6.89 5.88 -8.37
C TRP A 79 6.73 4.35 -8.38
N TRP A 80 5.52 3.89 -8.62
CA TRP A 80 5.26 2.45 -8.79
C TRP A 80 5.68 1.93 -10.14
N GLY A 81 5.44 2.69 -11.20
CA GLY A 81 5.53 2.25 -12.59
C GLY A 81 6.91 2.38 -13.23
N ASP A 82 6.89 2.38 -14.55
CA ASP A 82 8.06 2.59 -15.40
C ASP A 82 8.33 4.08 -15.55
N CYS A 83 8.97 4.66 -14.57
CA CYS A 83 9.57 5.96 -14.77
C CYS A 83 10.91 5.80 -15.48
N GLN A 84 11.27 6.73 -16.37
CA GLN A 84 12.62 6.84 -16.94
C GLN A 84 13.68 7.13 -15.87
N MET A 85 13.24 7.51 -14.68
CA MET A 85 14.05 7.58 -13.46
C MET A 85 13.97 6.22 -12.77
N GLU A 86 15.06 5.77 -12.15
CA GLU A 86 15.10 4.47 -11.47
C GLU A 86 13.90 4.28 -10.55
N PRO A 87 13.08 3.25 -10.75
CA PRO A 87 11.95 2.98 -9.86
C PRO A 87 12.45 2.67 -8.47
N TYR A 88 11.73 3.08 -7.44
CA TYR A 88 12.06 2.74 -6.05
C TYR A 88 12.14 1.23 -5.84
N ILE A 89 11.25 0.48 -6.52
CA ILE A 89 11.24 -0.98 -6.49
C ILE A 89 11.35 -1.50 -7.93
N LYS A 90 12.29 -2.41 -8.18
CA LYS A 90 12.47 -3.02 -9.51
C LYS A 90 11.19 -3.72 -9.97
N ASN A 91 10.77 -3.45 -11.21
CA ASN A 91 9.55 -4.01 -11.80
C ASN A 91 9.45 -5.54 -11.69
N ALA A 92 10.55 -6.26 -11.95
CA ALA A 92 10.58 -7.72 -11.86
C ALA A 92 10.40 -8.25 -10.42
N ALA A 93 10.73 -7.44 -9.42
CA ALA A 93 10.71 -7.86 -8.02
C ALA A 93 9.45 -7.42 -7.28
N LYS A 94 8.80 -6.33 -7.69
CA LYS A 94 7.68 -5.73 -6.95
C LYS A 94 6.39 -6.52 -7.08
N ARG A 95 5.63 -6.53 -5.98
CA ARG A 95 4.25 -7.02 -5.90
C ARG A 95 3.47 -6.14 -4.94
N LEU A 96 2.24 -5.85 -5.29
CA LEU A 96 1.27 -5.21 -4.41
C LEU A 96 0.08 -6.16 -4.22
N VAL A 97 -0.18 -6.53 -2.99
CA VAL A 97 -1.37 -7.29 -2.60
C VAL A 97 -2.29 -6.33 -1.87
N LEU A 98 -3.46 -6.11 -2.41
CA LEU A 98 -4.38 -5.08 -1.96
C LEU A 98 -5.66 -5.74 -1.45
N PHE A 99 -5.87 -5.70 -0.14
CA PHE A 99 -7.13 -6.00 0.52
C PHE A 99 -7.83 -4.68 0.82
N ALA A 100 -8.73 -4.27 -0.06
CA ALA A 100 -9.34 -2.95 0.02
C ALA A 100 -10.72 -2.94 -0.67
N PRO A 101 -11.63 -2.06 -0.29
CA PRO A 101 -12.92 -1.94 -0.96
C PRO A 101 -12.76 -1.44 -2.42
N LYS A 102 -13.75 -1.76 -3.25
CA LYS A 102 -13.84 -1.24 -4.63
C LYS A 102 -14.32 0.20 -4.63
N VAL A 103 -13.41 1.10 -4.33
CA VAL A 103 -13.68 2.54 -4.29
C VAL A 103 -12.58 3.29 -5.08
N PRO A 104 -12.76 4.57 -5.41
CA PRO A 104 -11.76 5.39 -6.11
C PRO A 104 -10.37 5.25 -5.50
N TYR A 105 -9.35 5.36 -6.33
CA TYR A 105 -7.93 5.10 -6.08
C TYR A 105 -7.58 3.62 -5.91
N TRP A 106 -8.22 2.85 -5.02
CA TRP A 106 -7.93 1.41 -4.89
C TRP A 106 -8.31 0.65 -6.17
N GLU A 107 -9.47 0.94 -6.73
CA GLU A 107 -9.89 0.37 -8.00
C GLU A 107 -9.04 0.85 -9.17
N GLN A 108 -8.64 2.13 -9.17
CA GLN A 108 -7.74 2.68 -10.17
C GLN A 108 -6.36 2.03 -10.12
N ILE A 109 -5.78 1.85 -8.92
CA ILE A 109 -4.52 1.13 -8.73
C ILE A 109 -4.63 -0.29 -9.27
N SER A 110 -5.66 -1.03 -8.88
CA SER A 110 -5.82 -2.43 -9.29
C SER A 110 -6.03 -2.61 -10.79
N SER A 111 -6.62 -1.63 -11.48
CA SER A 111 -6.91 -1.69 -12.91
C SER A 111 -5.78 -1.16 -13.81
N THR A 112 -4.91 -0.28 -13.28
CA THR A 112 -3.91 0.41 -14.12
C THR A 112 -2.46 0.08 -13.75
N TRP A 113 -2.18 -0.30 -12.49
CA TRP A 113 -0.82 -0.61 -12.08
C TRP A 113 -0.46 -2.05 -12.40
N ASN A 114 0.79 -2.29 -12.80
CA ASN A 114 1.29 -3.64 -13.01
C ASN A 114 1.64 -4.33 -11.67
N ASN A 115 1.65 -5.66 -11.68
CA ASN A 115 2.02 -6.49 -10.52
C ASN A 115 1.18 -6.23 -9.27
N VAL A 116 -0.11 -5.95 -9.44
CA VAL A 116 -1.09 -5.74 -8.38
C VAL A 116 -2.09 -6.89 -8.38
N ILE A 117 -2.38 -7.41 -7.21
CA ILE A 117 -3.48 -8.35 -6.97
C ILE A 117 -4.45 -7.69 -6.00
N HIS A 118 -5.70 -7.57 -6.38
CA HIS A 118 -6.73 -6.95 -5.56
C HIS A 118 -7.75 -7.98 -5.09
N TYR A 119 -7.89 -8.07 -3.79
CA TYR A 119 -8.93 -8.82 -3.08
C TYR A 119 -9.95 -7.81 -2.54
N PRO A 120 -11.09 -7.62 -3.22
CA PRO A 120 -12.06 -6.64 -2.79
C PRO A 120 -12.68 -7.00 -1.45
N SER A 121 -12.74 -6.03 -0.53
CA SER A 121 -13.42 -6.13 0.75
C SER A 121 -14.66 -5.24 0.77
N THR A 122 -15.55 -5.46 1.73
CA THR A 122 -16.68 -4.57 2.00
C THR A 122 -16.19 -3.41 2.89
N ALA A 123 -16.47 -2.18 2.50
CA ALA A 123 -16.12 -1.01 3.29
C ALA A 123 -16.67 -1.10 4.73
N GLY A 124 -15.84 -0.79 5.71
CA GLY A 124 -16.18 -0.81 7.13
C GLY A 124 -16.22 -2.19 7.78
N LYS A 125 -15.86 -3.27 7.06
CA LYS A 125 -15.83 -4.64 7.62
C LYS A 125 -14.42 -5.19 7.87
N GLY A 126 -13.39 -4.43 7.55
CA GLY A 126 -12.01 -4.86 7.76
C GLY A 126 -11.69 -6.14 7.00
N LEU A 127 -10.96 -7.04 7.66
CA LEU A 127 -10.56 -8.35 7.11
C LEU A 127 -11.49 -9.50 7.51
N GLU A 128 -12.62 -9.24 8.10
CA GLU A 128 -13.54 -10.29 8.57
C GLU A 128 -14.05 -11.21 7.43
N GLU A 129 -14.00 -10.72 6.20
CA GLU A 129 -14.42 -11.47 5.01
C GLU A 129 -13.37 -12.46 4.50
N PHE A 130 -12.13 -12.40 5.00
CA PHE A 130 -11.03 -13.26 4.57
C PHE A 130 -10.59 -14.19 5.69
N THR A 131 -10.44 -15.45 5.36
CA THR A 131 -9.83 -16.41 6.29
C THR A 131 -8.31 -16.17 6.36
N TYR A 132 -7.71 -16.49 7.50
CA TYR A 132 -6.25 -16.45 7.65
C TYR A 132 -5.52 -17.22 6.53
N LYS A 133 -6.09 -18.36 6.12
CA LYS A 133 -5.52 -19.18 5.04
C LYS A 133 -5.52 -18.42 3.70
N GLU A 134 -6.61 -17.78 3.33
CA GLU A 134 -6.69 -16.99 2.09
C GLU A 134 -5.67 -15.85 2.07
N ILE A 135 -5.49 -15.17 3.19
CA ILE A 135 -4.50 -14.09 3.33
C ILE A 135 -3.08 -14.64 3.14
N VAL A 136 -2.75 -15.72 3.85
CA VAL A 136 -1.42 -16.35 3.75
C VAL A 136 -1.17 -16.88 2.34
N ASP A 137 -2.14 -17.57 1.74
CA ASP A 137 -2.03 -18.09 0.38
C ASP A 137 -1.84 -16.95 -0.64
N ALA A 138 -2.54 -15.83 -0.49
CA ALA A 138 -2.40 -14.66 -1.35
C ALA A 138 -0.97 -14.09 -1.30
N ILE A 139 -0.41 -13.95 -0.10
CA ILE A 139 0.96 -13.47 0.11
C ILE A 139 1.96 -14.49 -0.45
N CYS A 140 1.85 -15.77 -0.08
CA CYS A 140 2.76 -16.81 -0.51
C CYS A 140 2.77 -17.01 -2.04
N ASN A 141 1.62 -16.94 -2.70
CA ASN A 141 1.52 -17.03 -4.15
C ASN A 141 2.05 -15.79 -4.89
N SER A 142 2.33 -14.72 -4.15
CA SER A 142 2.94 -13.49 -4.69
C SER A 142 4.47 -13.51 -4.67
N ILE A 143 5.06 -14.51 -4.02
CA ILE A 143 6.52 -14.72 -3.89
C ILE A 143 7.11 -15.44 -5.17
#